data_91811538d4ff589b53d7f5d1f16a12a4
#
_entry.id   91811538d4ff589b53d7f5d1f16a12a4
#
_cell.length_a   1.000
_cell.length_b   1.000
_cell.length_c   1.000
_cell.angle_alpha   90.00
_cell.angle_beta   90.00
_cell.angle_gamma   90.00
#
_symmetry.space_group_name_H-M   'P 1'
#
loop_
_entity.id
_entity.type
_entity.pdbx_description
1 polymer ?
#
loop_
_entity_poly.entity_id
_entity_poly.type
_entity_poly.pdbx_seq_one_letter_code
_entity_poly.pdbx_strand_id
1 'polypeptide(L)'
;MANRIEQARAAVDACIREAYLRAVAAGELPEGAEIRGSVEQPKDTANGDFAANHAMASAKTMHMAPRKIAEALIAHMELGGSWFSGVEAAGPGFLNFRLSDKWYQDVLSAVESSGADYGRVDDGHGEKVMVEFVSANPTGPMTIGNARGGVLGDALASVLERAGYNVWREFYVNDAGNQVDLFGKSIEARYLQLIEGEDAVEFPDNGYHGDDIKALAKLIYERDGDKYLTVPSAERCAVFVAFGLPYNIARMQRDLERYRIHFDQWFLESSLHSSGYVAETVQLLTDAGLTYEKDGALWLRNTDLGADKDEVLRRSNGFYTYYAVDIAYHRNKFIERGFDRVIDVWGADHHGHAIRFAATMRAPALGLEGRKLDFLIMQMVRLMRGDEIVKVSKRTGKALSLADLMDEIGVDACRFFFNAKPDTHLEFDLDLAVRQDSENPVYYVQYAHARICTLLAAMADNGCTVPAAADVDAALLSTPQERELIKQLAMLPEEIHLAARDYDPSRINRYVTELAARFHRFYNVCRIKDAEPLVRDARLKLADATRCVLEIGLGIIGVTAPEKM
;
A
#
# COMPACT_ATOMS: atom_id res chain seq x y z
N MET A 1 3.10 -4.11 19.36
CA MET A 1 2.19 -5.24 19.67
C MET A 1 2.83 -6.55 19.26
N ALA A 2 2.32 -7.69 19.74
CA ALA A 2 3.04 -8.95 19.62
C ALA A 2 2.78 -9.63 18.27
N ASN A 3 3.77 -9.67 17.39
CA ASN A 3 3.81 -10.60 16.26
C ASN A 3 4.04 -12.03 16.81
N ARG A 4 2.98 -12.84 16.90
CA ARG A 4 3.04 -14.19 17.47
C ARG A 4 3.90 -15.15 16.65
N ILE A 5 4.06 -14.91 15.37
CA ILE A 5 4.94 -15.71 14.49
C ILE A 5 6.41 -15.37 14.79
N GLU A 6 6.75 -14.10 14.86
CA GLU A 6 8.11 -13.67 15.20
C GLU A 6 8.50 -14.08 16.62
N GLN A 7 7.59 -13.92 17.58
CA GLN A 7 7.81 -14.39 18.95
C GLN A 7 8.01 -15.90 19.03
N ALA A 8 7.26 -16.68 18.22
CA ALA A 8 7.46 -18.12 18.17
C ALA A 8 8.83 -18.49 17.54
N ARG A 9 9.26 -17.77 16.49
CA ARG A 9 10.63 -17.93 15.94
C ARG A 9 11.70 -17.65 16.99
N ALA A 10 11.56 -16.56 17.72
CA ALA A 10 12.48 -16.21 18.80
C ALA A 10 12.45 -17.24 19.93
N ALA A 11 11.28 -17.79 20.28
CA ALA A 11 11.14 -18.84 21.29
C ALA A 11 11.80 -20.16 20.85
N VAL A 12 11.73 -20.53 19.56
CA VAL A 12 12.47 -21.67 19.01
C VAL A 12 13.98 -21.47 19.18
N ASP A 13 14.51 -20.31 18.77
CA ASP A 13 15.94 -19.98 18.91
C ASP A 13 16.37 -20.03 20.37
N ALA A 14 15.59 -19.47 21.30
CA ALA A 14 15.87 -19.51 22.73
C ALA A 14 15.87 -20.95 23.28
N CYS A 15 14.88 -21.77 22.95
CA CYS A 15 14.83 -23.19 23.34
C CYS A 15 16.08 -23.95 22.87
N ILE A 16 16.53 -23.70 21.64
CA ILE A 16 17.72 -24.37 21.08
C ILE A 16 18.98 -23.92 21.83
N ARG A 17 19.14 -22.61 22.12
CA ARG A 17 20.29 -22.09 22.87
C ARG A 17 20.35 -22.62 24.30
N GLU A 18 19.22 -22.68 24.97
CA GLU A 18 19.15 -23.25 26.32
C GLU A 18 19.45 -24.76 26.31
N ALA A 19 18.90 -25.50 25.33
CA ALA A 19 19.19 -26.93 25.18
C ALA A 19 20.69 -27.15 24.90
N TYR A 20 21.34 -26.28 24.10
CA TYR A 20 22.77 -26.33 23.87
C TYR A 20 23.57 -26.19 25.17
N LEU A 21 23.22 -25.18 26.00
CA LEU A 21 23.93 -24.99 27.29
C LEU A 21 23.78 -26.20 28.21
N ARG A 22 22.59 -26.82 28.26
CA ARG A 22 22.35 -28.06 29.03
C ARG A 22 23.12 -29.27 28.47
N ALA A 23 23.19 -29.42 27.14
CA ALA A 23 23.94 -30.49 26.49
C ALA A 23 25.45 -30.34 26.67
N VAL A 24 25.97 -29.11 26.69
CA VAL A 24 27.38 -28.83 27.07
C VAL A 24 27.67 -29.20 28.52
N ALA A 25 26.78 -28.80 29.45
CA ALA A 25 26.92 -29.15 30.86
C ALA A 25 26.89 -30.68 31.11
N ALA A 26 26.17 -31.41 30.27
CA ALA A 26 26.13 -32.89 30.26
C ALA A 26 27.32 -33.54 29.55
N GLY A 27 28.19 -32.77 28.89
CA GLY A 27 29.35 -33.27 28.15
C GLY A 27 28.99 -33.89 26.78
N GLU A 28 27.80 -33.67 26.26
CA GLU A 28 27.33 -34.24 24.99
C GLU A 28 27.65 -33.35 23.78
N LEU A 29 27.76 -32.02 24.01
CA LEU A 29 28.18 -31.05 22.98
C LEU A 29 29.43 -30.30 23.43
N PRO A 30 30.28 -29.84 22.50
CA PRO A 30 31.53 -29.14 22.84
C PRO A 30 31.23 -27.75 23.43
N GLU A 31 32.01 -27.39 24.48
CA GLU A 31 31.97 -26.07 25.09
C GLU A 31 32.59 -25.01 24.16
N GLY A 32 32.06 -23.79 24.19
CA GLY A 32 32.60 -22.64 23.46
C GLY A 32 32.30 -22.63 21.97
N ALA A 33 31.59 -23.61 21.44
CA ALA A 33 31.09 -23.55 20.07
C ALA A 33 29.90 -22.57 19.98
N GLU A 34 29.96 -21.65 19.03
CA GLU A 34 28.80 -20.77 18.76
C GLU A 34 27.71 -21.54 18.03
N ILE A 35 26.52 -21.62 18.65
CA ILE A 35 25.36 -22.19 17.98
C ILE A 35 24.75 -21.12 17.07
N ARG A 36 24.74 -21.41 15.76
CA ARG A 36 24.22 -20.54 14.70
C ARG A 36 23.10 -21.23 13.95
N GLY A 37 22.17 -20.47 13.43
CA GLY A 37 21.11 -21.00 12.61
C GLY A 37 20.01 -19.99 12.36
N SER A 38 18.99 -20.45 11.65
CA SER A 38 17.75 -19.69 11.37
C SER A 38 16.55 -20.57 11.61
N VAL A 39 15.42 -19.92 11.89
CA VAL A 39 14.12 -20.55 12.07
C VAL A 39 13.20 -20.11 10.93
N GLU A 40 12.58 -21.05 10.25
CA GLU A 40 11.63 -20.78 9.16
C GLU A 40 10.31 -21.52 9.38
N GLN A 41 9.26 -21.07 8.70
CA GLN A 41 8.00 -21.81 8.59
C GLN A 41 8.08 -22.70 7.35
N PRO A 42 8.06 -24.05 7.50
CA PRO A 42 8.12 -24.95 6.36
C PRO A 42 6.84 -24.83 5.52
N LYS A 43 6.99 -24.94 4.19
CA LYS A 43 5.83 -24.97 3.27
C LYS A 43 4.98 -26.21 3.43
N ASP A 44 5.63 -27.34 3.73
CA ASP A 44 4.96 -28.61 3.99
C ASP A 44 4.77 -28.78 5.51
N THR A 45 3.51 -28.81 5.93
CA THR A 45 3.11 -28.98 7.35
C THR A 45 3.55 -30.31 7.96
N ALA A 46 3.91 -31.31 7.15
CA ALA A 46 4.53 -32.55 7.62
C ALA A 46 5.87 -32.27 8.34
N ASN A 47 6.56 -31.19 7.98
CA ASN A 47 7.80 -30.76 8.60
C ASN A 47 7.61 -29.87 9.85
N GLY A 48 6.45 -29.91 10.48
CA GLY A 48 6.13 -29.11 11.67
C GLY A 48 5.62 -27.71 11.35
N ASP A 49 5.52 -26.87 12.38
CA ASP A 49 5.09 -25.47 12.28
C ASP A 49 6.27 -24.53 12.11
N PHE A 50 7.42 -24.90 12.68
CA PHE A 50 8.71 -24.22 12.51
C PHE A 50 9.81 -25.24 12.31
N ALA A 51 10.77 -24.93 11.43
CA ALA A 51 11.95 -25.73 11.18
C ALA A 51 13.20 -24.88 11.46
N ALA A 52 14.14 -25.43 12.26
CA ALA A 52 15.38 -24.78 12.60
C ALA A 52 16.57 -25.56 12.03
N ASN A 53 17.53 -24.85 11.43
CA ASN A 53 18.72 -25.46 10.81
C ASN A 53 19.99 -25.38 11.70
N HIS A 54 19.85 -25.05 12.97
CA HIS A 54 20.96 -24.76 13.91
C HIS A 54 21.97 -25.91 14.01
N ALA A 55 21.51 -27.15 14.03
CA ALA A 55 22.43 -28.30 14.10
C ALA A 55 23.28 -28.42 12.82
N MET A 56 22.70 -28.13 11.66
CA MET A 56 23.45 -28.15 10.39
C MET A 56 24.43 -26.98 10.29
N ALA A 57 23.99 -25.76 10.65
CA ALA A 57 24.82 -24.57 10.58
C ALA A 57 26.01 -24.62 11.55
N SER A 58 25.86 -25.31 12.68
CA SER A 58 26.91 -25.45 13.72
C SER A 58 27.78 -26.69 13.58
N ALA A 59 27.47 -27.61 12.67
CA ALA A 59 28.17 -28.90 12.52
C ALA A 59 29.67 -28.76 12.29
N LYS A 60 30.09 -27.78 11.48
CA LYS A 60 31.50 -27.51 11.19
C LYS A 60 32.25 -26.99 12.41
N THR A 61 31.68 -26.09 13.18
CA THR A 61 32.30 -25.50 14.39
C THR A 61 32.34 -26.49 15.53
N MET A 62 31.37 -27.39 15.62
CA MET A 62 31.34 -28.45 16.64
C MET A 62 32.07 -29.73 16.25
N HIS A 63 32.55 -29.82 15.00
CA HIS A 63 33.18 -31.03 14.45
C HIS A 63 32.35 -32.32 14.65
N MET A 64 31.02 -32.17 14.55
CA MET A 64 30.08 -33.25 14.78
C MET A 64 29.07 -33.37 13.61
N ALA A 65 28.54 -34.58 13.42
CA ALA A 65 27.47 -34.77 12.43
C ALA A 65 26.19 -33.99 12.83
N PRO A 66 25.56 -33.24 11.90
CA PRO A 66 24.40 -32.41 12.24
C PRO A 66 23.27 -33.20 12.93
N ARG A 67 23.04 -34.44 12.49
CA ARG A 67 22.02 -35.32 13.09
C ARG A 67 22.28 -35.61 14.57
N LYS A 68 23.55 -35.86 14.94
CA LYS A 68 23.93 -36.08 16.34
C LYS A 68 23.77 -34.82 17.19
N ILE A 69 24.10 -33.66 16.64
CA ILE A 69 23.87 -32.36 17.31
C ILE A 69 22.35 -32.16 17.54
N ALA A 70 21.52 -32.42 16.52
CA ALA A 70 20.07 -32.29 16.65
C ALA A 70 19.49 -33.23 17.72
N GLU A 71 19.94 -34.48 17.77
CA GLU A 71 19.51 -35.46 18.76
C GLU A 71 19.94 -35.06 20.18
N ALA A 72 21.17 -34.57 20.38
CA ALA A 72 21.64 -34.05 21.66
C ALA A 72 20.84 -32.82 22.11
N LEU A 73 20.56 -31.86 21.19
CA LEU A 73 19.73 -30.71 21.51
C LEU A 73 18.33 -31.13 21.95
N ILE A 74 17.67 -32.05 21.23
CA ILE A 74 16.33 -32.54 21.57
C ILE A 74 16.31 -33.22 22.94
N ALA A 75 17.32 -34.04 23.27
CA ALA A 75 17.40 -34.70 24.55
C ALA A 75 17.44 -33.74 25.75
N HIS A 76 17.93 -32.53 25.54
CA HIS A 76 18.06 -31.48 26.56
C HIS A 76 17.03 -30.32 26.41
N MET A 77 16.02 -30.48 25.53
CA MET A 77 14.96 -29.48 25.40
C MET A 77 13.89 -29.63 26.49
N GLU A 78 13.51 -28.52 27.07
CA GLU A 78 12.39 -28.42 28.00
C GLU A 78 11.25 -27.64 27.34
N LEU A 79 10.19 -28.34 26.96
CA LEU A 79 9.03 -27.74 26.27
C LEU A 79 7.84 -27.47 27.20
N GLY A 80 7.89 -27.92 28.46
CA GLY A 80 6.79 -27.77 29.42
C GLY A 80 6.38 -26.32 29.63
N GLY A 81 5.10 -25.99 29.38
CA GLY A 81 4.56 -24.64 29.52
C GLY A 81 4.94 -23.67 28.38
N SER A 82 5.75 -24.13 27.41
CA SER A 82 6.11 -23.34 26.24
C SER A 82 5.00 -23.35 25.17
N TRP A 83 5.26 -22.65 24.07
CA TRP A 83 4.39 -22.69 22.87
C TRP A 83 4.56 -23.93 22.00
N PHE A 84 5.39 -24.89 22.42
CA PHE A 84 5.67 -26.07 21.62
C PHE A 84 5.22 -27.33 22.33
N SER A 85 4.56 -28.22 21.58
CA SER A 85 4.11 -29.53 22.06
C SER A 85 5.11 -30.65 21.79
N GLY A 86 6.05 -30.42 20.87
CA GLY A 86 7.05 -31.39 20.48
C GLY A 86 8.07 -30.85 19.52
N VAL A 87 9.21 -31.52 19.45
CA VAL A 87 10.29 -31.30 18.50
C VAL A 87 10.82 -32.64 18.00
N GLU A 88 11.15 -32.71 16.72
CA GLU A 88 11.71 -33.91 16.10
C GLU A 88 12.89 -33.57 15.19
N ALA A 89 13.88 -34.47 15.13
CA ALA A 89 14.98 -34.32 14.19
C ALA A 89 14.60 -34.88 12.82
N ALA A 90 14.68 -34.06 11.78
CA ALA A 90 14.33 -34.40 10.42
C ALA A 90 15.51 -34.28 9.46
N GLY A 91 15.52 -35.12 8.44
CA GLY A 91 16.55 -35.12 7.40
C GLY A 91 17.98 -35.12 7.94
N PRO A 92 18.88 -34.28 7.43
CA PRO A 92 20.28 -34.22 7.83
C PRO A 92 20.50 -33.59 9.22
N GLY A 93 19.49 -33.03 9.88
CA GLY A 93 19.62 -32.36 11.18
C GLY A 93 18.76 -31.10 11.35
N PHE A 94 17.64 -31.01 10.65
CA PHE A 94 16.60 -30.02 10.96
C PHE A 94 15.95 -30.35 12.30
N LEU A 95 15.55 -29.33 13.05
CA LEU A 95 14.74 -29.41 14.25
C LEU A 95 13.34 -28.88 13.92
N ASN A 96 12.37 -29.79 13.80
CA ASN A 96 10.99 -29.47 13.44
C ASN A 96 10.13 -29.34 14.70
N PHE A 97 9.62 -28.15 14.96
CA PHE A 97 8.80 -27.83 16.13
C PHE A 97 7.31 -27.86 15.79
N ARG A 98 6.50 -28.35 16.70
CA ARG A 98 5.04 -28.34 16.61
C ARG A 98 4.45 -27.44 17.70
N LEU A 99 3.49 -26.59 17.32
CA LEU A 99 2.82 -25.66 18.23
C LEU A 99 1.94 -26.41 19.25
N SER A 100 1.85 -25.85 20.46
CA SER A 100 0.99 -26.34 21.53
C SER A 100 -0.35 -25.61 21.54
N ASP A 101 -1.34 -26.17 22.25
CA ASP A 101 -2.67 -25.54 22.43
C ASP A 101 -2.56 -24.13 23.05
N LYS A 102 -1.57 -23.92 23.89
CA LYS A 102 -1.28 -22.60 24.49
C LYS A 102 -1.01 -21.53 23.44
N TRP A 103 -0.26 -21.84 22.37
CA TRP A 103 -0.01 -20.85 21.32
C TRP A 103 -1.31 -20.47 20.60
N TYR A 104 -2.16 -21.45 20.27
CA TYR A 104 -3.44 -21.19 19.62
C TYR A 104 -4.36 -20.36 20.50
N GLN A 105 -4.39 -20.65 21.82
CA GLN A 105 -5.12 -19.85 22.80
C GLN A 105 -4.62 -18.41 22.86
N ASP A 106 -3.29 -18.22 22.87
CA ASP A 106 -2.67 -16.89 22.93
C ASP A 106 -2.91 -16.07 21.65
N VAL A 107 -3.10 -16.71 20.49
CA VAL A 107 -3.51 -16.03 19.25
C VAL A 107 -4.93 -15.49 19.37
N LEU A 108 -5.91 -16.31 19.78
CA LEU A 108 -7.30 -15.89 19.96
C LEU A 108 -7.41 -14.75 20.97
N SER A 109 -6.69 -14.86 22.09
CA SER A 109 -6.62 -13.82 23.13
C SER A 109 -5.99 -12.52 22.60
N ALA A 110 -4.97 -12.63 21.74
CA ALA A 110 -4.33 -11.45 21.13
C ALA A 110 -5.27 -10.73 20.16
N VAL A 111 -6.02 -11.46 19.34
CA VAL A 111 -7.03 -10.86 18.43
C VAL A 111 -8.07 -10.10 19.25
N GLU A 112 -8.63 -10.72 20.29
CA GLU A 112 -9.65 -10.08 21.12
C GLU A 112 -9.13 -8.85 21.86
N SER A 113 -7.99 -8.99 22.56
CA SER A 113 -7.45 -7.91 23.39
C SER A 113 -6.94 -6.71 22.57
N SER A 114 -6.48 -6.94 21.36
CA SER A 114 -6.04 -5.86 20.47
C SER A 114 -7.20 -5.21 19.71
N GLY A 115 -8.30 -5.92 19.50
CA GLY A 115 -9.46 -5.41 18.77
C GLY A 115 -9.06 -4.84 17.39
N ALA A 116 -9.50 -3.62 17.08
CA ALA A 116 -9.20 -2.94 15.82
C ALA A 116 -7.70 -2.69 15.57
N ASP A 117 -6.87 -2.74 16.61
CA ASP A 117 -5.42 -2.56 16.50
C ASP A 117 -4.67 -3.88 16.25
N TYR A 118 -5.36 -5.02 16.17
CA TYR A 118 -4.70 -6.28 15.85
C TYR A 118 -3.95 -6.19 14.51
N GLY A 119 -2.76 -6.76 14.47
CA GLY A 119 -1.88 -6.70 13.31
C GLY A 119 -0.89 -5.54 13.31
N ARG A 120 -1.05 -4.51 14.16
CA ARG A 120 -0.06 -3.42 14.24
C ARG A 120 1.31 -3.94 14.68
N VAL A 121 2.35 -3.44 14.03
CA VAL A 121 3.76 -3.61 14.39
C VAL A 121 4.41 -2.23 14.59
N ASP A 122 5.65 -2.18 15.04
CA ASP A 122 6.35 -0.92 15.34
C ASP A 122 7.71 -0.83 14.62
N ASP A 123 7.71 -1.18 13.34
CA ASP A 123 8.92 -1.14 12.51
C ASP A 123 9.38 0.30 12.23
N GLY A 124 8.41 1.20 12.16
CA GLY A 124 8.62 2.61 11.84
C GLY A 124 9.14 3.45 13.00
N HIS A 125 8.93 3.02 14.26
CA HIS A 125 9.31 3.78 15.46
C HIS A 125 8.93 5.26 15.41
N GLY A 126 7.82 5.60 14.74
CA GLY A 126 7.35 6.97 14.58
C GLY A 126 8.12 7.80 13.53
N GLU A 127 8.98 7.20 12.68
CA GLU A 127 9.64 7.88 11.55
C GLU A 127 8.59 8.64 10.73
N LYS A 128 8.85 9.93 10.43
CA LYS A 128 7.93 10.76 9.63
C LYS A 128 8.08 10.44 8.15
N VAL A 129 7.03 9.89 7.57
CA VAL A 129 7.01 9.46 6.17
C VAL A 129 5.94 10.23 5.40
N MET A 130 6.33 10.84 4.26
CA MET A 130 5.37 11.35 3.29
C MET A 130 5.18 10.32 2.19
N VAL A 131 3.94 10.04 1.81
CA VAL A 131 3.59 9.32 0.59
C VAL A 131 2.89 10.29 -0.35
N GLU A 132 3.53 10.59 -1.47
CA GLU A 132 2.94 11.40 -2.54
C GLU A 132 2.40 10.49 -3.63
N PHE A 133 1.15 10.68 -4.01
CA PHE A 133 0.50 9.83 -5.02
C PHE A 133 -0.65 10.53 -5.72
N VAL A 134 -1.08 10.00 -6.84
CA VAL A 134 -2.02 10.59 -7.81
C VAL A 134 -1.41 11.79 -8.51
N SER A 135 -1.25 12.92 -7.84
CA SER A 135 -0.63 14.19 -8.31
C SER A 135 -1.00 14.54 -9.75
N ALA A 136 -2.30 14.41 -10.08
CA ALA A 136 -2.82 14.62 -11.42
C ALA A 136 -2.99 16.10 -11.73
N ASN A 137 -2.75 16.49 -12.99
CA ASN A 137 -2.95 17.86 -13.43
C ASN A 137 -4.43 18.26 -13.33
N PRO A 138 -4.75 19.44 -12.77
CA PRO A 138 -6.14 19.89 -12.59
C PRO A 138 -6.76 20.44 -13.88
N THR A 139 -6.38 19.90 -15.03
CA THR A 139 -6.83 20.33 -16.36
C THR A 139 -7.94 19.44 -16.95
N GLY A 140 -8.34 18.39 -16.24
CA GLY A 140 -9.38 17.46 -16.69
C GLY A 140 -9.81 16.44 -15.62
N PRO A 141 -10.65 15.45 -15.97
CA PRO A 141 -11.04 14.38 -15.07
C PRO A 141 -9.88 13.40 -14.81
N MET A 142 -9.89 12.76 -13.65
CA MET A 142 -8.90 11.74 -13.32
C MET A 142 -9.05 10.49 -14.20
N THR A 143 -7.90 9.98 -14.64
CA THR A 143 -7.79 8.82 -15.53
C THR A 143 -7.73 7.51 -14.73
N ILE A 144 -7.78 6.37 -15.44
CA ILE A 144 -7.59 5.05 -14.84
C ILE A 144 -6.18 4.86 -14.27
N GLY A 145 -5.15 5.48 -14.85
CA GLY A 145 -3.81 5.49 -14.29
C GLY A 145 -3.76 6.16 -12.92
N ASN A 146 -4.45 7.31 -12.78
CA ASN A 146 -4.59 8.00 -11.50
C ASN A 146 -5.36 7.13 -10.48
N ALA A 147 -6.39 6.39 -10.93
CA ALA A 147 -7.15 5.48 -10.08
C ALA A 147 -6.26 4.41 -9.45
N ARG A 148 -5.39 3.74 -10.24
CA ARG A 148 -4.45 2.75 -9.73
C ARG A 148 -3.41 3.36 -8.78
N GLY A 149 -2.80 4.48 -9.17
CA GLY A 149 -1.84 5.20 -8.33
C GLY A 149 -2.44 5.61 -7.00
N GLY A 150 -3.71 6.05 -7.01
CA GLY A 150 -4.46 6.39 -5.81
C GLY A 150 -4.60 5.23 -4.84
N VAL A 151 -5.01 4.06 -5.33
CA VAL A 151 -5.16 2.87 -4.48
C VAL A 151 -3.84 2.37 -3.94
N LEU A 152 -2.80 2.30 -4.78
CA LEU A 152 -1.48 1.82 -4.35
C LEU A 152 -0.87 2.74 -3.29
N GLY A 153 -0.96 4.07 -3.49
CA GLY A 153 -0.44 5.05 -2.54
C GLY A 153 -1.19 5.03 -1.22
N ASP A 154 -2.52 5.03 -1.26
CA ASP A 154 -3.36 5.01 -0.05
C ASP A 154 -3.22 3.70 0.74
N ALA A 155 -3.22 2.55 0.05
CA ALA A 155 -3.00 1.26 0.70
C ALA A 155 -1.59 1.14 1.30
N LEU A 156 -0.55 1.64 0.60
CA LEU A 156 0.81 1.70 1.14
C LEU A 156 0.87 2.59 2.38
N ALA A 157 0.26 3.79 2.33
CA ALA A 157 0.20 4.70 3.47
C ALA A 157 -0.48 4.02 4.68
N SER A 158 -1.60 3.32 4.47
CA SER A 158 -2.32 2.57 5.52
C SER A 158 -1.50 1.41 6.09
N VAL A 159 -0.74 0.70 5.26
CA VAL A 159 0.20 -0.34 5.70
C VAL A 159 1.32 0.25 6.56
N LEU A 160 1.92 1.37 6.13
CA LEU A 160 2.99 2.05 6.88
C LEU A 160 2.48 2.57 8.24
N GLU A 161 1.26 3.13 8.31
CA GLU A 161 0.63 3.52 9.58
C GLU A 161 0.45 2.33 10.52
N ARG A 162 0.05 1.17 9.99
CA ARG A 162 -0.05 -0.07 10.75
C ARG A 162 1.33 -0.58 11.20
N ALA A 163 2.37 -0.26 10.44
CA ALA A 163 3.75 -0.62 10.76
C ALA A 163 4.46 0.39 11.70
N GLY A 164 3.74 1.38 12.26
CA GLY A 164 4.27 2.30 13.26
C GLY A 164 4.97 3.54 12.71
N TYR A 165 4.82 3.84 11.43
CA TYR A 165 5.28 5.10 10.85
C TYR A 165 4.28 6.23 11.09
N ASN A 166 4.78 7.47 11.18
CA ASN A 166 3.96 8.69 11.19
C ASN A 166 3.78 9.16 9.74
N VAL A 167 2.68 8.76 9.10
CA VAL A 167 2.46 8.92 7.67
C VAL A 167 1.69 10.19 7.34
N TRP A 168 2.12 10.86 6.28
CA TRP A 168 1.48 12.02 5.67
C TRP A 168 1.16 11.73 4.21
N ARG A 169 -0.08 11.91 3.80
CA ARG A 169 -0.56 11.71 2.41
C ARG A 169 -0.60 13.05 1.69
N GLU A 170 0.10 13.16 0.57
CA GLU A 170 0.20 14.40 -0.19
C GLU A 170 -0.25 14.24 -1.64
N PHE A 171 -1.00 15.23 -2.09
CA PHE A 171 -1.34 15.45 -3.48
C PHE A 171 -0.62 16.71 -3.98
N TYR A 172 0.26 16.57 -4.97
CA TYR A 172 0.88 17.72 -5.63
C TYR A 172 -0.01 18.25 -6.74
N VAL A 173 -0.33 19.53 -6.69
CA VAL A 173 -1.16 20.24 -7.67
C VAL A 173 -0.27 21.07 -8.57
N ASN A 174 -0.18 20.69 -9.84
CA ASN A 174 0.48 21.49 -10.86
C ASN A 174 -0.47 22.61 -11.32
N ASP A 175 -0.46 23.73 -10.59
CA ASP A 175 -1.29 24.92 -10.83
C ASP A 175 -0.52 26.07 -11.51
N ALA A 176 0.64 25.78 -12.11
CA ALA A 176 1.51 26.74 -12.77
C ALA A 176 2.04 26.24 -14.13
N GLY A 177 2.59 27.14 -14.95
CA GLY A 177 3.29 26.81 -16.18
C GLY A 177 2.41 26.54 -17.41
N ASN A 178 3.05 26.04 -18.48
CA ASN A 178 2.46 25.95 -19.83
C ASN A 178 1.13 25.19 -19.92
N GLN A 179 0.91 24.18 -19.07
CA GLN A 179 -0.33 23.40 -19.09
C GLN A 179 -1.52 24.24 -18.61
N VAL A 180 -1.30 25.08 -17.61
CA VAL A 180 -2.30 26.02 -17.09
C VAL A 180 -2.62 27.09 -18.12
N ASP A 181 -1.61 27.63 -18.81
CA ASP A 181 -1.81 28.60 -19.90
C ASP A 181 -2.64 27.99 -21.02
N LEU A 182 -2.33 26.75 -21.43
CA LEU A 182 -3.06 26.03 -22.46
C LEU A 182 -4.50 25.69 -22.03
N PHE A 183 -4.70 25.38 -20.76
CA PHE A 183 -6.02 25.18 -20.18
C PHE A 183 -6.87 26.47 -20.25
N GLY A 184 -6.29 27.63 -19.89
CA GLY A 184 -6.95 28.92 -20.02
C GLY A 184 -7.37 29.24 -21.45
N LYS A 185 -6.45 29.04 -22.41
CA LYS A 185 -6.72 29.23 -23.85
C LYS A 185 -7.80 28.28 -24.37
N SER A 186 -7.83 27.05 -23.87
CA SER A 186 -8.86 26.07 -24.26
C SER A 186 -10.26 26.47 -23.79
N ILE A 187 -10.36 26.99 -22.55
CA ILE A 187 -11.64 27.51 -22.03
C ILE A 187 -12.04 28.77 -22.81
N GLU A 188 -11.09 29.66 -23.08
CA GLU A 188 -11.31 30.87 -23.87
C GLU A 188 -11.90 30.55 -25.23
N ALA A 189 -11.28 29.63 -25.98
CA ALA A 189 -11.76 29.25 -27.31
C ALA A 189 -13.19 28.71 -27.22
N ARG A 190 -13.52 27.83 -26.26
CA ARG A 190 -14.88 27.31 -26.08
C ARG A 190 -15.89 28.36 -25.66
N TYR A 191 -15.47 29.32 -24.83
CA TYR A 191 -16.34 30.46 -24.44
C TYR A 191 -16.68 31.33 -25.63
N LEU A 192 -15.72 31.69 -26.47
CA LEU A 192 -15.94 32.48 -27.68
C LEU A 192 -16.82 31.74 -28.69
N GLN A 193 -16.52 30.45 -28.93
CA GLN A 193 -17.31 29.58 -29.83
C GLN A 193 -18.77 29.43 -29.36
N LEU A 194 -19.00 29.39 -28.04
CA LEU A 194 -20.36 29.32 -27.48
C LEU A 194 -21.22 30.58 -27.78
N ILE A 195 -20.58 31.75 -27.84
CA ILE A 195 -21.28 33.04 -28.00
C ILE A 195 -21.35 33.46 -29.47
N GLU A 196 -20.26 33.33 -30.19
CA GLU A 196 -20.09 33.89 -31.55
C GLU A 196 -20.19 32.82 -32.66
N GLY A 197 -20.25 31.52 -32.28
CA GLY A 197 -20.31 30.39 -33.21
C GLY A 197 -19.03 29.58 -33.28
N GLU A 198 -19.14 28.31 -33.75
CA GLU A 198 -18.01 27.36 -33.72
C GLU A 198 -16.79 27.83 -34.55
N ASP A 199 -17.00 28.63 -35.59
CA ASP A 199 -15.96 29.16 -36.49
C ASP A 199 -15.38 30.51 -36.02
N ALA A 200 -15.84 31.04 -34.88
CA ALA A 200 -15.43 32.37 -34.40
C ALA A 200 -13.95 32.46 -34.02
N VAL A 201 -13.38 31.36 -33.55
CA VAL A 201 -11.97 31.28 -33.16
C VAL A 201 -11.42 29.88 -33.42
N GLU A 202 -10.19 29.83 -33.94
CA GLU A 202 -9.46 28.57 -34.09
C GLU A 202 -9.11 27.99 -32.72
N PHE A 203 -9.43 26.71 -32.51
CA PHE A 203 -9.12 26.03 -31.26
C PHE A 203 -7.61 25.69 -31.21
N PRO A 204 -6.92 25.90 -30.06
CA PRO A 204 -5.48 25.61 -29.96
C PRO A 204 -5.18 24.15 -30.34
N ASP A 205 -4.21 23.92 -31.23
CA ASP A 205 -3.83 22.57 -31.74
C ASP A 205 -3.54 21.56 -30.62
N ASN A 206 -2.84 22.01 -29.55
CA ASN A 206 -2.50 21.21 -28.39
C ASN A 206 -3.49 21.44 -27.23
N GLY A 207 -4.67 22.03 -27.49
CA GLY A 207 -5.66 22.38 -26.48
C GLY A 207 -6.38 21.17 -25.90
N TYR A 208 -7.05 21.39 -24.80
CA TYR A 208 -7.89 20.38 -24.11
C TYR A 208 -9.27 20.32 -24.77
N HIS A 209 -9.50 19.28 -25.59
CA HIS A 209 -10.72 19.13 -26.41
C HIS A 209 -11.91 18.55 -25.66
N GLY A 210 -11.75 18.15 -24.39
CA GLY A 210 -12.79 17.46 -23.61
C GLY A 210 -14.08 18.26 -23.44
N ASP A 211 -15.21 17.55 -23.23
CA ASP A 211 -16.47 18.20 -22.94
C ASP A 211 -16.51 18.88 -21.57
N ASP A 212 -15.60 18.56 -20.70
CA ASP A 212 -15.36 19.25 -19.43
C ASP A 212 -14.93 20.70 -19.66
N ILE A 213 -14.14 21.00 -20.71
CA ILE A 213 -13.78 22.37 -21.09
C ILE A 213 -15.00 23.12 -21.64
N LYS A 214 -15.84 22.47 -22.45
CA LYS A 214 -17.12 23.05 -22.90
C LYS A 214 -18.04 23.36 -21.72
N ALA A 215 -18.10 22.44 -20.75
CA ALA A 215 -18.90 22.64 -19.54
C ALA A 215 -18.39 23.82 -18.70
N LEU A 216 -17.07 23.97 -18.53
CA LEU A 216 -16.47 25.12 -17.83
C LEU A 216 -16.79 26.43 -18.56
N ALA A 217 -16.63 26.48 -19.88
CA ALA A 217 -16.96 27.66 -20.68
C ALA A 217 -18.44 28.05 -20.54
N LYS A 218 -19.33 27.03 -20.55
CA LYS A 218 -20.76 27.24 -20.33
C LYS A 218 -21.07 27.78 -18.92
N LEU A 219 -20.44 27.23 -17.87
CA LEU A 219 -20.61 27.72 -16.50
C LEU A 219 -20.16 29.18 -16.35
N ILE A 220 -19.05 29.57 -17.00
CA ILE A 220 -18.59 30.97 -17.02
C ILE A 220 -19.60 31.85 -17.73
N TYR A 221 -20.13 31.40 -18.88
CA TYR A 221 -21.16 32.15 -19.62
C TYR A 221 -22.47 32.28 -18.83
N GLU A 222 -22.93 31.21 -18.19
CA GLU A 222 -24.15 31.24 -17.37
C GLU A 222 -24.02 32.20 -16.16
N ARG A 223 -22.81 32.33 -15.59
CA ARG A 223 -22.53 33.24 -14.48
C ARG A 223 -22.38 34.70 -14.89
N ASP A 224 -21.65 34.96 -15.97
CA ASP A 224 -21.13 36.27 -16.30
C ASP A 224 -21.60 36.82 -17.69
N GLY A 225 -22.32 36.01 -18.48
CA GLY A 225 -22.79 36.36 -19.82
C GLY A 225 -21.65 36.60 -20.81
N ASP A 226 -21.77 37.67 -21.61
CA ASP A 226 -20.81 38.09 -22.64
C ASP A 226 -19.73 39.04 -22.15
N LYS A 227 -19.65 39.27 -20.84
CA LYS A 227 -18.76 40.26 -20.17
C LYS A 227 -17.31 40.22 -20.66
N TYR A 228 -16.81 39.04 -21.01
CA TYR A 228 -15.40 38.86 -21.36
C TYR A 228 -15.10 38.97 -22.85
N LEU A 229 -16.08 39.24 -23.74
CA LEU A 229 -15.82 39.41 -25.17
C LEU A 229 -14.86 40.58 -25.48
N THR A 230 -14.97 41.69 -24.74
CA THR A 230 -14.17 42.90 -24.93
C THR A 230 -12.87 42.92 -24.08
N VAL A 231 -12.67 41.90 -23.25
CA VAL A 231 -11.46 41.80 -22.39
C VAL A 231 -10.31 41.21 -23.22
N PRO A 232 -9.08 41.75 -23.08
CA PRO A 232 -7.90 41.18 -23.75
C PRO A 232 -7.71 39.69 -23.43
N SER A 233 -7.28 38.88 -24.43
CA SER A 233 -7.14 37.44 -24.29
C SER A 233 -6.33 37.02 -23.05
N ALA A 234 -5.20 37.69 -22.78
CA ALA A 234 -4.36 37.36 -21.63
C ALA A 234 -5.10 37.53 -20.29
N GLU A 235 -5.85 38.62 -20.12
CA GLU A 235 -6.64 38.86 -18.91
C GLU A 235 -7.84 37.92 -18.81
N ARG A 236 -8.50 37.63 -19.94
CA ARG A 236 -9.60 36.68 -20.04
C ARG A 236 -9.15 35.26 -19.66
N CYS A 237 -8.04 34.79 -20.22
CA CYS A 237 -7.45 33.51 -19.84
C CYS A 237 -7.12 33.43 -18.35
N ALA A 238 -6.55 34.50 -17.77
CA ALA A 238 -6.24 34.53 -16.33
C ALA A 238 -7.51 34.38 -15.46
N VAL A 239 -8.60 35.07 -15.83
CA VAL A 239 -9.91 34.92 -15.15
C VAL A 239 -10.47 33.53 -15.30
N PHE A 240 -10.36 32.94 -16.48
CA PHE A 240 -10.87 31.59 -16.74
C PHE A 240 -10.07 30.50 -16.02
N VAL A 241 -8.76 30.65 -15.93
CA VAL A 241 -7.89 29.81 -15.11
C VAL A 241 -8.25 29.92 -13.63
N ALA A 242 -8.39 31.15 -13.11
CA ALA A 242 -8.77 31.42 -11.73
C ALA A 242 -10.14 30.81 -11.34
N PHE A 243 -11.03 30.62 -12.32
CA PHE A 243 -12.29 29.89 -12.12
C PHE A 243 -12.14 28.37 -12.30
N GLY A 244 -11.49 27.97 -13.39
CA GLY A 244 -11.45 26.56 -13.83
C GLY A 244 -10.59 25.66 -12.95
N LEU A 245 -9.42 26.13 -12.48
CA LEU A 245 -8.53 25.31 -11.64
C LEU A 245 -9.19 24.95 -10.29
N PRO A 246 -9.69 25.91 -9.48
CA PRO A 246 -10.39 25.55 -8.23
C PRO A 246 -11.60 24.65 -8.45
N TYR A 247 -12.34 24.85 -9.55
CA TYR A 247 -13.47 23.99 -9.91
C TYR A 247 -13.03 22.55 -10.15
N ASN A 248 -11.96 22.33 -10.93
CA ASN A 248 -11.43 21.02 -11.21
C ASN A 248 -10.81 20.37 -9.97
N ILE A 249 -10.05 21.11 -9.17
CA ILE A 249 -9.49 20.63 -7.89
C ILE A 249 -10.61 20.13 -6.99
N ALA A 250 -11.67 20.93 -6.81
CA ALA A 250 -12.83 20.53 -6.01
C ALA A 250 -13.54 19.27 -6.56
N ARG A 251 -13.56 19.09 -7.91
CA ARG A 251 -14.08 17.85 -8.53
C ARG A 251 -13.19 16.66 -8.21
N MET A 252 -11.87 16.80 -8.36
CA MET A 252 -10.91 15.74 -8.03
C MET A 252 -11.00 15.34 -6.55
N GLN A 253 -11.13 16.31 -5.65
CA GLN A 253 -11.34 16.06 -4.22
C GLN A 253 -12.60 15.23 -3.97
N ARG A 254 -13.73 15.59 -4.59
CA ARG A 254 -14.98 14.81 -4.45
C ARG A 254 -14.85 13.38 -5.00
N ASP A 255 -14.18 13.22 -6.15
CA ASP A 255 -14.00 11.90 -6.76
C ASP A 255 -13.08 11.02 -5.89
N LEU A 256 -12.02 11.59 -5.31
CA LEU A 256 -11.11 10.88 -4.40
C LEU A 256 -11.77 10.57 -3.05
N GLU A 257 -12.56 11.49 -2.49
CA GLU A 257 -13.39 11.25 -1.30
C GLU A 257 -14.34 10.06 -1.52
N ARG A 258 -15.05 10.06 -2.66
CA ARG A 258 -15.90 8.94 -3.06
C ARG A 258 -15.10 7.64 -3.21
N TYR A 259 -13.85 7.73 -3.68
CA TYR A 259 -12.91 6.62 -3.82
C TYR A 259 -12.30 6.19 -2.48
N ARG A 260 -12.66 6.87 -1.37
CA ARG A 260 -12.15 6.69 0.00
C ARG A 260 -10.65 6.94 0.12
N ILE A 261 -10.17 7.95 -0.58
CA ILE A 261 -8.79 8.42 -0.51
C ILE A 261 -8.80 9.83 0.05
N HIS A 262 -8.08 10.03 1.15
CA HIS A 262 -7.94 11.31 1.82
C HIS A 262 -6.48 11.76 1.78
N PHE A 263 -6.27 13.05 1.60
CA PHE A 263 -4.96 13.68 1.63
C PHE A 263 -4.86 14.66 2.79
N ASP A 264 -3.73 14.64 3.48
CA ASP A 264 -3.43 15.61 4.54
C ASP A 264 -3.14 16.99 3.94
N GLN A 265 -2.57 17.02 2.72
CA GLN A 265 -2.31 18.26 2.01
C GLN A 265 -2.46 18.15 0.50
N TRP A 266 -3.04 19.20 -0.08
CA TRP A 266 -3.02 19.53 -1.50
C TRP A 266 -2.00 20.63 -1.69
N PHE A 267 -0.76 20.26 -2.09
CA PHE A 267 0.36 21.17 -2.21
C PHE A 267 0.33 21.87 -3.57
N LEU A 268 0.29 23.22 -3.58
CA LEU A 268 0.26 24.02 -4.82
C LEU A 268 1.68 24.33 -5.29
N GLU A 269 2.02 23.99 -6.54
CA GLU A 269 3.31 24.31 -7.17
C GLU A 269 3.58 25.82 -7.15
N SER A 270 2.55 26.64 -7.41
CA SER A 270 2.63 28.10 -7.41
C SER A 270 3.22 28.69 -6.12
N SER A 271 3.07 27.99 -4.99
CA SER A 271 3.64 28.43 -3.71
C SER A 271 5.18 28.42 -3.70
N LEU A 272 5.82 27.49 -4.41
CA LEU A 272 7.28 27.42 -4.54
C LEU A 272 7.83 28.58 -5.39
N HIS A 273 7.06 28.98 -6.41
CA HIS A 273 7.43 30.11 -7.25
C HIS A 273 7.24 31.45 -6.52
N SER A 274 6.10 31.64 -5.89
CA SER A 274 5.76 32.90 -5.21
C SER A 274 6.63 33.17 -3.98
N SER A 275 7.08 32.13 -3.29
CA SER A 275 8.01 32.23 -2.15
C SER A 275 9.46 32.47 -2.57
N GLY A 276 9.81 32.28 -3.85
CA GLY A 276 11.19 32.30 -4.34
C GLY A 276 12.00 31.06 -4.03
N TYR A 277 11.39 30.01 -3.48
CA TYR A 277 12.08 28.81 -3.01
C TYR A 277 12.77 28.03 -4.14
N VAL A 278 12.21 28.06 -5.38
CA VAL A 278 12.85 27.49 -6.56
C VAL A 278 14.16 28.21 -6.87
N ALA A 279 14.15 29.55 -6.86
CA ALA A 279 15.34 30.37 -7.13
C ALA A 279 16.42 30.14 -6.07
N GLU A 280 16.04 30.10 -4.78
CA GLU A 280 16.94 29.80 -3.67
C GLU A 280 17.61 28.44 -3.84
N THR A 281 16.84 27.39 -4.14
CA THR A 281 17.35 26.03 -4.31
C THR A 281 18.33 25.95 -5.49
N VAL A 282 18.03 26.58 -6.62
CA VAL A 282 18.93 26.63 -7.77
C VAL A 282 20.20 27.41 -7.43
N GLN A 283 20.10 28.48 -6.62
CA GLN A 283 21.27 29.24 -6.18
C GLN A 283 22.20 28.41 -5.29
N LEU A 284 21.65 27.58 -4.36
CA LEU A 284 22.46 26.65 -3.55
C LEU A 284 23.28 25.70 -4.42
N LEU A 285 22.68 25.13 -5.47
CA LEU A 285 23.40 24.26 -6.40
C LEU A 285 24.47 25.02 -7.18
N THR A 286 24.22 26.28 -7.51
CA THR A 286 25.16 27.16 -8.23
C THR A 286 26.34 27.53 -7.35
N ASP A 287 26.12 27.92 -6.11
CA ASP A 287 27.16 28.26 -5.13
C ASP A 287 28.05 27.07 -4.81
N ALA A 288 27.52 25.85 -4.89
CA ALA A 288 28.27 24.60 -4.75
C ALA A 288 29.05 24.20 -6.02
N GLY A 289 28.98 25.00 -7.12
CA GLY A 289 29.68 24.70 -8.36
C GLY A 289 29.08 23.56 -9.19
N LEU A 290 27.84 23.13 -8.86
CA LEU A 290 27.13 22.04 -9.52
C LEU A 290 26.38 22.49 -10.79
N THR A 291 26.52 23.77 -11.18
CA THR A 291 25.86 24.30 -12.38
C THR A 291 26.84 24.88 -13.39
N TYR A 292 26.40 25.07 -14.63
CA TYR A 292 27.14 25.79 -15.67
C TYR A 292 26.16 26.41 -16.69
N GLU A 293 26.60 27.47 -17.34
CA GLU A 293 25.86 28.13 -18.43
C GLU A 293 26.23 27.50 -19.79
N LYS A 294 25.21 27.18 -20.58
CA LYS A 294 25.37 26.70 -21.96
C LYS A 294 24.17 27.16 -22.80
N ASP A 295 24.45 27.76 -23.96
CA ASP A 295 23.43 28.25 -24.90
C ASP A 295 22.39 29.19 -24.25
N GLY A 296 22.84 30.01 -23.27
CA GLY A 296 22.00 30.93 -22.51
C GLY A 296 21.10 30.25 -21.46
N ALA A 297 21.20 28.95 -21.27
CA ALA A 297 20.48 28.19 -20.26
C ALA A 297 21.41 27.75 -19.11
N LEU A 298 20.86 27.64 -17.89
CA LEU A 298 21.58 27.12 -16.73
C LEU A 298 21.35 25.60 -16.62
N TRP A 299 22.44 24.85 -16.61
CA TRP A 299 22.46 23.39 -16.55
C TRP A 299 22.99 22.89 -15.22
N LEU A 300 22.45 21.79 -14.72
CA LEU A 300 22.96 21.01 -13.59
C LEU A 300 23.96 19.99 -14.10
N ARG A 301 25.16 19.90 -13.48
CA ARG A 301 26.17 18.85 -13.68
C ARG A 301 25.71 17.52 -13.03
N ASN A 302 24.60 16.99 -13.51
CA ASN A 302 23.97 15.81 -12.91
C ASN A 302 24.80 14.55 -13.12
N THR A 303 25.64 14.54 -14.16
CA THR A 303 26.63 13.48 -14.40
C THR A 303 27.67 13.41 -13.31
N ASP A 304 28.06 14.52 -12.68
CA ASP A 304 28.98 14.55 -11.54
C ASP A 304 28.35 13.94 -10.29
N LEU A 305 27.01 13.87 -10.23
CA LEU A 305 26.22 13.26 -9.17
C LEU A 305 25.88 11.78 -9.45
N GLY A 306 26.33 11.25 -10.60
CA GLY A 306 26.15 9.85 -10.99
C GLY A 306 24.94 9.57 -11.90
N ALA A 307 24.32 10.61 -12.47
CA ALA A 307 23.28 10.45 -13.49
C ALA A 307 23.89 10.19 -14.89
N ASP A 308 23.06 9.73 -15.81
CA ASP A 308 23.45 9.44 -17.20
C ASP A 308 23.60 10.68 -18.09
N LYS A 309 23.01 11.82 -17.69
CA LYS A 309 23.08 13.10 -18.40
C LYS A 309 22.84 14.27 -17.44
N ASP A 310 23.29 15.47 -17.90
CA ASP A 310 22.99 16.74 -17.28
C ASP A 310 21.57 17.20 -17.59
N GLU A 311 21.01 18.04 -16.71
CA GLU A 311 19.63 18.52 -16.82
C GLU A 311 19.59 20.07 -16.80
N VAL A 312 18.66 20.63 -17.57
CA VAL A 312 18.44 22.10 -17.61
C VAL A 312 17.63 22.50 -16.39
N LEU A 313 18.15 23.45 -15.60
CA LEU A 313 17.43 24.05 -14.46
C LEU A 313 16.66 25.31 -14.86
N ARG A 314 17.28 26.19 -15.67
CA ARG A 314 16.68 27.41 -16.17
C ARG A 314 16.93 27.58 -17.66
N ARG A 315 15.86 27.80 -18.41
CA ARG A 315 15.91 28.00 -19.85
C ARG A 315 16.50 29.37 -20.21
N SER A 316 16.91 29.56 -21.47
CA SER A 316 17.42 30.82 -22.00
C SER A 316 16.44 32.02 -21.89
N ASN A 317 15.13 31.73 -21.82
CA ASN A 317 14.10 32.75 -21.59
C ASN A 317 13.89 33.09 -20.10
N GLY A 318 14.72 32.57 -19.19
CA GLY A 318 14.72 32.86 -17.76
C GLY A 318 13.77 31.97 -16.91
N PHE A 319 12.91 31.15 -17.52
CA PHE A 319 11.99 30.30 -16.78
C PHE A 319 12.66 29.03 -16.27
N TYR A 320 12.35 28.63 -15.03
CA TYR A 320 12.76 27.35 -14.47
C TYR A 320 12.07 26.18 -15.17
N THR A 321 12.76 25.05 -15.22
CA THR A 321 12.20 23.80 -15.75
C THR A 321 11.48 23.02 -14.65
N TYR A 322 10.71 22.02 -15.05
CA TYR A 322 10.12 21.07 -14.09
C TYR A 322 11.17 20.42 -13.18
N TYR A 323 12.36 20.12 -13.75
CA TYR A 323 13.43 19.51 -12.98
C TYR A 323 13.92 20.39 -11.81
N ALA A 324 14.03 21.69 -12.03
CA ALA A 324 14.39 22.64 -10.97
C ALA A 324 13.29 22.77 -9.91
N VAL A 325 12.03 22.76 -10.35
CA VAL A 325 10.87 22.80 -9.45
C VAL A 325 10.77 21.54 -8.60
N ASP A 326 10.98 20.36 -9.21
CA ASP A 326 10.99 19.06 -8.50
C ASP A 326 12.08 19.03 -7.42
N ILE A 327 13.30 19.52 -7.71
CA ILE A 327 14.38 19.60 -6.72
C ILE A 327 13.96 20.50 -5.55
N ALA A 328 13.42 21.68 -5.84
CA ALA A 328 12.96 22.62 -4.82
C ALA A 328 11.83 22.03 -3.97
N TYR A 329 10.88 21.37 -4.60
CA TYR A 329 9.75 20.74 -3.92
C TYR A 329 10.22 19.62 -2.97
N HIS A 330 11.10 18.72 -3.41
CA HIS A 330 11.62 17.67 -2.55
C HIS A 330 12.53 18.21 -1.43
N ARG A 331 13.33 19.25 -1.72
CA ARG A 331 14.07 19.94 -0.67
C ARG A 331 13.10 20.53 0.37
N ASN A 332 11.97 21.11 -0.06
CA ASN A 332 10.94 21.62 0.85
C ASN A 332 10.34 20.52 1.74
N LYS A 333 10.01 19.34 1.17
CA LYS A 333 9.52 18.20 1.94
C LYS A 333 10.47 17.84 3.09
N PHE A 334 11.78 17.78 2.83
CA PHE A 334 12.76 17.34 3.81
C PHE A 334 13.20 18.45 4.78
N ILE A 335 13.48 19.65 4.28
CA ILE A 335 14.08 20.72 5.08
C ILE A 335 13.02 21.54 5.82
N GLU A 336 12.04 22.07 5.09
CA GLU A 336 11.04 22.96 5.70
C GLU A 336 9.99 22.17 6.50
N ARG A 337 9.60 21.02 5.98
CA ARG A 337 8.50 20.24 6.55
C ARG A 337 8.99 19.07 7.42
N GLY A 338 10.29 18.75 7.36
CA GLY A 338 10.99 17.87 8.29
C GLY A 338 10.62 16.40 8.16
N PHE A 339 10.28 15.91 6.97
CA PHE A 339 10.10 14.47 6.74
C PHE A 339 11.44 13.75 6.77
N ASP A 340 11.45 12.54 7.34
CA ASP A 340 12.63 11.68 7.37
C ASP A 340 12.72 10.82 6.11
N ARG A 341 11.54 10.47 5.56
CA ARG A 341 11.39 9.69 4.34
C ARG A 341 10.28 10.27 3.46
N VAL A 342 10.50 10.21 2.16
CA VAL A 342 9.51 10.54 1.14
C VAL A 342 9.40 9.36 0.19
N ILE A 343 8.19 8.94 -0.13
CA ILE A 343 7.87 7.87 -1.08
C ILE A 343 6.95 8.47 -2.14
N ASP A 344 7.43 8.53 -3.38
CA ASP A 344 6.66 9.01 -4.51
C ASP A 344 6.13 7.84 -5.34
N VAL A 345 4.82 7.81 -5.59
CA VAL A 345 4.17 6.78 -6.42
C VAL A 345 4.05 7.29 -7.85
N TRP A 346 4.92 6.81 -8.73
CA TRP A 346 5.02 7.27 -10.11
C TRP A 346 4.66 6.18 -11.14
N GLY A 347 4.19 6.60 -12.30
CA GLY A 347 3.99 5.71 -13.44
C GLY A 347 5.31 5.22 -14.06
N ALA A 348 5.26 4.10 -14.77
CA ALA A 348 6.42 3.47 -15.40
C ALA A 348 7.12 4.36 -16.44
N ASP A 349 6.42 5.32 -17.02
CA ASP A 349 6.96 6.35 -17.93
C ASP A 349 7.97 7.29 -17.24
N HIS A 350 7.91 7.43 -15.92
CA HIS A 350 8.85 8.21 -15.12
C HIS A 350 10.09 7.44 -14.62
N HIS A 351 10.25 6.16 -14.97
CA HIS A 351 11.35 5.34 -14.45
C HIS A 351 12.75 5.96 -14.70
N GLY A 352 13.03 6.43 -15.93
CA GLY A 352 14.31 7.08 -16.25
C GLY A 352 14.49 8.42 -15.50
N HIS A 353 13.41 9.15 -15.27
CA HIS A 353 13.43 10.38 -14.47
C HIS A 353 13.75 10.10 -13.00
N ALA A 354 13.13 9.09 -12.40
CA ALA A 354 13.36 8.70 -11.02
C ALA A 354 14.84 8.39 -10.71
N ILE A 355 15.51 7.66 -11.61
CA ILE A 355 16.94 7.32 -11.45
C ILE A 355 17.80 8.57 -11.45
N ARG A 356 17.62 9.48 -12.42
CA ARG A 356 18.39 10.73 -12.50
C ARG A 356 18.08 11.66 -11.34
N PHE A 357 16.83 11.75 -10.96
CA PHE A 357 16.37 12.57 -9.88
C PHE A 357 16.92 12.10 -8.52
N ALA A 358 16.94 10.79 -8.28
CA ALA A 358 17.57 10.21 -7.08
C ALA A 358 19.06 10.56 -6.99
N ALA A 359 19.78 10.65 -8.12
CA ALA A 359 21.17 11.08 -8.14
C ALA A 359 21.30 12.56 -7.72
N THR A 360 20.47 13.44 -8.30
CA THR A 360 20.43 14.87 -7.93
C THR A 360 20.18 15.09 -6.44
N MET A 361 19.22 14.38 -5.86
CA MET A 361 18.82 14.54 -4.46
C MET A 361 19.91 14.11 -3.46
N ARG A 362 20.97 13.45 -3.92
CA ARG A 362 22.18 13.15 -3.12
C ARG A 362 23.19 14.28 -3.07
N ALA A 363 22.95 15.39 -3.79
CA ALA A 363 23.86 16.53 -3.78
C ALA A 363 24.00 17.10 -2.36
N PRO A 364 25.21 17.20 -1.79
CA PRO A 364 25.41 17.69 -0.42
C PRO A 364 24.89 19.11 -0.20
N ALA A 365 24.89 19.93 -1.26
CA ALA A 365 24.38 21.30 -1.24
C ALA A 365 22.89 21.40 -0.87
N LEU A 366 22.11 20.34 -1.04
CA LEU A 366 20.69 20.32 -0.69
C LEU A 366 20.45 20.07 0.81
N GLY A 367 21.47 19.62 1.58
CA GLY A 367 21.38 19.41 3.02
C GLY A 367 20.52 18.20 3.43
N LEU A 368 20.47 17.16 2.60
CA LEU A 368 19.56 16.00 2.77
C LEU A 368 20.24 14.76 3.35
N GLU A 369 21.39 14.88 3.99
CA GLU A 369 22.11 13.78 4.59
C GLU A 369 21.23 13.01 5.59
N GLY A 370 21.15 11.70 5.45
CA GLY A 370 20.33 10.83 6.29
C GLY A 370 18.85 10.77 5.93
N ARG A 371 18.38 11.61 5.00
CA ARG A 371 16.99 11.56 4.47
C ARG A 371 16.87 10.47 3.42
N LYS A 372 15.67 9.90 3.29
CA LYS A 372 15.38 8.80 2.37
C LYS A 372 14.34 9.24 1.34
N LEU A 373 14.69 9.10 0.06
CA LEU A 373 13.77 9.29 -1.06
C LEU A 373 13.62 7.96 -1.81
N ASP A 374 12.42 7.44 -1.82
CA ASP A 374 12.07 6.17 -2.46
C ASP A 374 11.01 6.41 -3.55
N PHE A 375 11.05 5.59 -4.61
CA PHE A 375 10.07 5.64 -5.70
C PHE A 375 9.35 4.30 -5.82
N LEU A 376 8.03 4.33 -5.73
CA LEU A 376 7.18 3.20 -6.08
C LEU A 376 6.74 3.36 -7.54
N ILE A 377 7.37 2.60 -8.43
CA ILE A 377 7.06 2.65 -9.87
C ILE A 377 5.94 1.67 -10.18
N MET A 378 4.79 2.20 -10.59
CA MET A 378 3.64 1.38 -10.96
C MET A 378 3.57 1.14 -12.46
N GLN A 379 3.25 -0.08 -12.86
CA GLN A 379 3.03 -0.45 -14.26
C GLN A 379 1.63 -0.03 -14.74
N MET A 380 1.44 -0.03 -16.07
CA MET A 380 0.18 0.38 -16.70
C MET A 380 -0.97 -0.60 -16.41
N VAL A 381 -2.19 -0.06 -16.46
CA VAL A 381 -3.44 -0.83 -16.39
C VAL A 381 -4.07 -0.90 -17.76
N ARG A 382 -4.56 -2.09 -18.12
CA ARG A 382 -5.46 -2.30 -19.26
C ARG A 382 -6.81 -2.78 -18.73
N LEU A 383 -7.86 -2.05 -19.04
CA LEU A 383 -9.21 -2.49 -18.74
C LEU A 383 -9.66 -3.44 -19.85
N MET A 384 -10.17 -4.60 -19.44
CA MET A 384 -10.60 -5.67 -20.34
C MET A 384 -12.09 -5.93 -20.18
N ARG A 385 -12.72 -6.39 -21.25
CA ARG A 385 -14.07 -6.95 -21.23
C ARG A 385 -14.08 -8.15 -22.16
N GLY A 386 -14.07 -9.34 -21.59
CA GLY A 386 -13.64 -10.51 -22.29
C GLY A 386 -12.22 -10.32 -22.85
N ASP A 387 -12.04 -10.56 -24.14
CA ASP A 387 -10.73 -10.40 -24.83
C ASP A 387 -10.49 -8.99 -25.39
N GLU A 388 -11.42 -8.04 -25.18
CA GLU A 388 -11.34 -6.71 -25.77
C GLU A 388 -10.82 -5.67 -24.77
N ILE A 389 -9.92 -4.77 -25.24
CA ILE A 389 -9.46 -3.63 -24.43
C ILE A 389 -10.54 -2.54 -24.42
N VAL A 390 -10.95 -2.13 -23.22
CA VAL A 390 -11.91 -1.05 -23.02
C VAL A 390 -11.18 0.29 -22.95
N LYS A 391 -11.44 1.16 -23.94
CA LYS A 391 -10.87 2.52 -23.99
C LYS A 391 -11.90 3.60 -23.68
N VAL A 392 -13.17 3.29 -23.82
CA VAL A 392 -14.28 4.24 -23.68
C VAL A 392 -15.36 3.72 -22.74
N SER A 393 -16.03 4.63 -22.04
CA SER A 393 -17.18 4.33 -21.19
C SER A 393 -18.37 3.90 -22.03
N LYS A 394 -19.04 2.81 -21.67
CA LYS A 394 -20.32 2.39 -22.32
C LYS A 394 -21.40 3.45 -22.19
N ARG A 395 -21.43 4.17 -21.07
CA ARG A 395 -22.46 5.17 -20.77
C ARG A 395 -22.27 6.46 -21.57
N THR A 396 -21.02 6.93 -21.67
CA THR A 396 -20.71 8.26 -22.22
C THR A 396 -20.10 8.23 -23.63
N GLY A 397 -19.58 7.08 -24.09
CA GLY A 397 -18.83 6.95 -25.35
C GLY A 397 -17.49 7.67 -25.37
N LYS A 398 -17.02 8.18 -24.21
CA LYS A 398 -15.78 8.95 -24.05
C LYS A 398 -14.73 8.14 -23.31
N ALA A 399 -13.49 8.67 -23.26
CA ALA A 399 -12.44 8.06 -22.47
C ALA A 399 -12.92 7.81 -21.02
N LEU A 400 -12.66 6.61 -20.50
CA LEU A 400 -13.14 6.19 -19.19
C LEU A 400 -12.41 6.96 -18.09
N SER A 401 -13.17 7.66 -17.26
CA SER A 401 -12.65 8.35 -16.07
C SER A 401 -12.74 7.45 -14.83
N LEU A 402 -12.08 7.86 -13.73
CA LEU A 402 -12.25 7.24 -12.41
C LEU A 402 -13.73 7.24 -11.98
N ALA A 403 -14.43 8.35 -12.18
CA ALA A 403 -15.85 8.47 -11.81
C ALA A 403 -16.72 7.47 -12.59
N ASP A 404 -16.50 7.34 -13.91
CA ASP A 404 -17.22 6.36 -14.73
C ASP A 404 -16.95 4.92 -14.28
N LEU A 405 -15.71 4.60 -13.92
CA LEU A 405 -15.32 3.28 -13.43
C LEU A 405 -16.01 2.95 -12.10
N MET A 406 -16.00 3.88 -11.16
CA MET A 406 -16.71 3.71 -9.87
C MET A 406 -18.23 3.54 -10.05
N ASP A 407 -18.83 4.22 -11.04
CA ASP A 407 -20.25 4.06 -11.38
C ASP A 407 -20.54 2.67 -11.96
N GLU A 408 -19.60 2.10 -12.72
CA GLU A 408 -19.81 0.84 -13.42
C GLU A 408 -19.58 -0.38 -12.53
N ILE A 409 -18.52 -0.40 -11.72
CA ILE A 409 -18.12 -1.61 -10.97
C ILE A 409 -18.10 -1.43 -9.45
N GLY A 410 -18.32 -0.21 -8.96
CA GLY A 410 -18.27 0.11 -7.54
C GLY A 410 -16.86 0.35 -6.99
N VAL A 411 -16.78 1.03 -5.84
CA VAL A 411 -15.53 1.44 -5.22
C VAL A 411 -14.73 0.24 -4.70
N ASP A 412 -15.40 -0.73 -4.06
CA ASP A 412 -14.74 -1.90 -3.47
C ASP A 412 -14.01 -2.75 -4.51
N ALA A 413 -14.66 -3.00 -5.65
CA ALA A 413 -14.03 -3.73 -6.75
C ALA A 413 -12.84 -2.94 -7.33
N CYS A 414 -13.00 -1.63 -7.58
CA CYS A 414 -11.90 -0.78 -8.05
C CYS A 414 -10.70 -0.89 -7.11
N ARG A 415 -10.89 -0.69 -5.80
CA ARG A 415 -9.81 -0.70 -4.81
C ARG A 415 -9.15 -2.08 -4.70
N PHE A 416 -9.94 -3.14 -4.64
CA PHE A 416 -9.40 -4.49 -4.52
C PHE A 416 -8.54 -4.89 -5.73
N PHE A 417 -9.03 -4.66 -6.95
CA PHE A 417 -8.30 -5.06 -8.15
C PHE A 417 -7.10 -4.17 -8.45
N PHE A 418 -7.18 -2.86 -8.18
CA PHE A 418 -6.05 -1.96 -8.41
C PHE A 418 -4.93 -2.10 -7.39
N ASN A 419 -5.22 -2.64 -6.20
CA ASN A 419 -4.18 -2.98 -5.23
C ASN A 419 -3.44 -4.29 -5.60
N ALA A 420 -3.19 -4.47 -6.90
CA ALA A 420 -2.34 -5.53 -7.41
C ALA A 420 -0.87 -5.12 -7.31
N LYS A 421 0.03 -6.10 -7.40
CA LYS A 421 1.47 -5.88 -7.30
C LYS A 421 1.94 -4.75 -8.24
N PRO A 422 2.62 -3.70 -7.74
CA PRO A 422 2.89 -2.48 -8.49
C PRO A 422 3.71 -2.70 -9.76
N ASP A 423 4.69 -3.61 -9.72
CA ASP A 423 5.65 -3.89 -10.79
C ASP A 423 5.11 -4.78 -11.91
N THR A 424 3.84 -5.20 -11.84
CA THR A 424 3.19 -6.01 -12.87
C THR A 424 2.20 -5.22 -13.70
N HIS A 425 2.15 -5.49 -15.01
CA HIS A 425 1.04 -5.03 -15.84
C HIS A 425 -0.26 -5.63 -15.32
N LEU A 426 -1.28 -4.80 -15.18
CA LEU A 426 -2.59 -5.22 -14.72
C LEU A 426 -3.56 -5.27 -15.90
N GLU A 427 -4.02 -6.45 -16.24
CA GLU A 427 -5.21 -6.66 -17.06
C GLU A 427 -6.41 -6.81 -16.12
N PHE A 428 -7.26 -5.80 -16.11
CA PHE A 428 -8.39 -5.71 -15.20
C PHE A 428 -9.68 -6.03 -15.95
N ASP A 429 -10.25 -7.19 -15.66
CA ASP A 429 -11.51 -7.65 -16.25
C ASP A 429 -12.70 -7.00 -15.53
N LEU A 430 -13.43 -6.13 -16.24
CA LEU A 430 -14.60 -5.43 -15.74
C LEU A 430 -15.80 -6.36 -15.51
N ASP A 431 -15.94 -7.40 -16.33
CA ASP A 431 -17.05 -8.35 -16.20
C ASP A 431 -16.84 -9.23 -14.96
N LEU A 432 -15.59 -9.63 -14.66
CA LEU A 432 -15.24 -10.33 -13.42
C LEU A 432 -15.52 -9.45 -12.18
N ALA A 433 -15.21 -8.16 -12.25
CA ALA A 433 -15.34 -7.23 -11.13
C ALA A 433 -16.79 -7.03 -10.63
N VAL A 434 -17.80 -7.24 -11.50
CA VAL A 434 -19.22 -7.11 -11.14
C VAL A 434 -19.91 -8.44 -10.80
N ARG A 435 -19.20 -9.57 -10.93
CA ARG A 435 -19.78 -10.89 -10.62
C ARG A 435 -20.04 -11.04 -9.12
N GLN A 436 -21.16 -11.68 -8.80
CA GLN A 436 -21.57 -11.98 -7.42
C GLN A 436 -21.40 -13.49 -7.13
N ASP A 437 -20.21 -14.00 -7.36
CA ASP A 437 -19.85 -15.40 -7.12
C ASP A 437 -18.39 -15.54 -6.67
N SER A 438 -17.96 -16.78 -6.40
CA SER A 438 -16.63 -17.11 -5.88
C SER A 438 -15.47 -16.84 -6.84
N GLU A 439 -15.73 -16.55 -8.12
CA GLU A 439 -14.68 -16.19 -9.06
C GLU A 439 -14.24 -14.72 -8.89
N ASN A 440 -15.13 -13.85 -8.40
CA ASN A 440 -14.79 -12.49 -8.04
C ASN A 440 -14.13 -12.44 -6.66
N PRO A 441 -12.81 -12.14 -6.55
CA PRO A 441 -12.09 -12.24 -5.28
C PRO A 441 -12.58 -11.24 -4.22
N VAL A 442 -13.05 -10.05 -4.60
CA VAL A 442 -13.58 -9.10 -3.63
C VAL A 442 -14.91 -9.60 -3.06
N TYR A 443 -15.80 -10.08 -3.92
CA TYR A 443 -17.06 -10.68 -3.48
C TYR A 443 -16.81 -11.88 -2.56
N TYR A 444 -15.86 -12.74 -2.92
CA TYR A 444 -15.50 -13.93 -2.14
C TYR A 444 -15.06 -13.60 -0.72
N VAL A 445 -14.23 -12.56 -0.55
CA VAL A 445 -13.76 -12.12 0.77
C VAL A 445 -14.87 -11.44 1.56
N GLN A 446 -15.62 -10.54 0.94
CA GLN A 446 -16.75 -9.86 1.58
C GLN A 446 -17.85 -10.86 1.99
N TYR A 447 -18.12 -11.86 1.16
CA TYR A 447 -19.06 -12.92 1.49
C TYR A 447 -18.61 -13.75 2.70
N ALA A 448 -17.31 -14.00 2.89
CA ALA A 448 -16.82 -14.65 4.10
C ALA A 448 -17.17 -13.85 5.35
N HIS A 449 -16.93 -12.54 5.33
CA HIS A 449 -17.27 -11.65 6.45
C HIS A 449 -18.79 -11.61 6.72
N ALA A 450 -19.61 -11.39 5.70
CA ALA A 450 -21.06 -11.34 5.82
C ALA A 450 -21.67 -12.67 6.33
N ARG A 451 -21.09 -13.79 5.89
CA ARG A 451 -21.49 -15.13 6.35
C ARG A 451 -21.19 -15.33 7.84
N ILE A 452 -20.05 -14.84 8.33
CA ILE A 452 -19.74 -14.89 9.76
C ILE A 452 -20.75 -14.03 10.53
N CYS A 453 -20.99 -12.79 10.12
CA CYS A 453 -21.96 -11.91 10.77
C CYS A 453 -23.36 -12.55 10.85
N THR A 454 -23.82 -13.15 9.76
CA THR A 454 -25.10 -13.87 9.71
C THR A 454 -25.11 -15.09 10.66
N LEU A 455 -24.01 -15.86 10.72
CA LEU A 455 -23.87 -16.97 11.65
C LEU A 455 -23.98 -16.51 13.10
N LEU A 456 -23.20 -15.49 13.48
CA LEU A 456 -23.16 -14.97 14.86
C LEU A 456 -24.52 -14.41 15.28
N ALA A 457 -25.21 -13.68 14.40
CA ALA A 457 -26.55 -13.18 14.66
C ALA A 457 -27.56 -14.34 14.87
N ALA A 458 -27.55 -15.34 14.00
CA ALA A 458 -28.42 -16.51 14.15
C ALA A 458 -28.16 -17.31 15.42
N MET A 459 -26.93 -17.39 15.88
CA MET A 459 -26.56 -18.04 17.14
C MET A 459 -27.03 -17.21 18.33
N ALA A 460 -26.89 -15.89 18.29
CA ALA A 460 -27.39 -14.99 19.34
C ALA A 460 -28.91 -15.07 19.50
N ASP A 461 -29.67 -15.14 18.39
CA ASP A 461 -31.13 -15.36 18.39
C ASP A 461 -31.53 -16.67 19.06
N ASN A 462 -30.64 -17.67 19.08
CA ASN A 462 -30.84 -18.95 19.75
C ASN A 462 -30.23 -18.96 21.19
N GLY A 463 -29.86 -17.79 21.72
CA GLY A 463 -29.31 -17.65 23.10
C GLY A 463 -27.83 -18.04 23.22
N CYS A 464 -27.11 -18.23 22.12
CA CYS A 464 -25.68 -18.55 22.12
C CYS A 464 -24.88 -17.29 21.78
N THR A 465 -24.23 -16.68 22.77
CA THR A 465 -23.34 -15.51 22.58
C THR A 465 -21.90 -15.95 22.36
N VAL A 466 -21.10 -15.10 21.70
CA VAL A 466 -19.66 -15.33 21.56
C VAL A 466 -18.99 -15.20 22.94
N PRO A 467 -18.28 -16.25 23.41
CA PRO A 467 -17.58 -16.17 24.70
C PRO A 467 -16.34 -15.27 24.61
N ALA A 468 -15.81 -14.86 25.77
CA ALA A 468 -14.48 -14.27 25.83
C ALA A 468 -13.41 -15.31 25.48
N ALA A 469 -12.29 -14.87 24.93
CA ALA A 469 -11.18 -15.78 24.59
C ALA A 469 -10.66 -16.53 25.82
N ALA A 470 -10.69 -15.91 26.99
CA ALA A 470 -10.26 -16.53 28.25
C ALA A 470 -11.19 -17.67 28.72
N ASP A 471 -12.45 -17.68 28.26
CA ASP A 471 -13.45 -18.67 28.65
C ASP A 471 -13.49 -19.87 27.69
N VAL A 472 -12.62 -19.87 26.68
CA VAL A 472 -12.53 -20.91 25.64
C VAL A 472 -11.26 -21.73 25.83
N ASP A 473 -11.36 -23.05 25.69
CA ASP A 473 -10.20 -23.94 25.60
C ASP A 473 -9.83 -24.23 24.14
N ALA A 474 -8.71 -23.68 23.68
CA ALA A 474 -8.23 -23.90 22.31
C ALA A 474 -7.85 -25.36 22.00
N ALA A 475 -7.68 -26.22 23.02
CA ALA A 475 -7.49 -27.67 22.81
C ALA A 475 -8.69 -28.32 22.12
N LEU A 476 -9.89 -27.74 22.27
CA LEU A 476 -11.12 -28.18 21.61
C LEU A 476 -11.14 -27.88 20.10
N LEU A 477 -10.30 -26.95 19.63
CA LEU A 477 -10.10 -26.59 18.23
C LEU A 477 -8.98 -27.48 17.63
N SER A 478 -9.24 -28.77 17.48
CA SER A 478 -8.22 -29.80 17.19
C SER A 478 -8.17 -30.24 15.74
N THR A 479 -9.16 -29.89 14.91
CA THR A 479 -9.15 -30.26 13.50
C THR A 479 -8.09 -29.47 12.70
N PRO A 480 -7.55 -30.04 11.62
CA PRO A 480 -6.62 -29.31 10.76
C PRO A 480 -7.17 -27.96 10.28
N GLN A 481 -8.48 -27.88 9.95
CA GLN A 481 -9.12 -26.66 9.45
C GLN A 481 -9.18 -25.57 10.52
N GLU A 482 -9.44 -25.92 11.76
CA GLU A 482 -9.43 -24.99 12.90
C GLU A 482 -8.01 -24.46 13.17
N ARG A 483 -7.03 -25.36 13.24
CA ARG A 483 -5.62 -25.02 13.49
C ARG A 483 -5.05 -24.12 12.38
N GLU A 484 -5.29 -24.47 11.11
CA GLU A 484 -4.83 -23.69 9.97
C GLU A 484 -5.49 -22.30 9.90
N LEU A 485 -6.76 -22.18 10.31
CA LEU A 485 -7.43 -20.87 10.40
C LEU A 485 -6.79 -19.99 11.47
N ILE A 486 -6.50 -20.54 12.67
CA ILE A 486 -5.82 -19.77 13.73
C ILE A 486 -4.41 -19.35 13.31
N LYS A 487 -3.66 -20.23 12.64
CA LYS A 487 -2.34 -19.87 12.09
C LYS A 487 -2.44 -18.71 11.10
N GLN A 488 -3.48 -18.71 10.25
CA GLN A 488 -3.70 -17.61 9.31
C GLN A 488 -4.02 -16.31 10.03
N LEU A 489 -4.81 -16.32 11.12
CA LEU A 489 -5.03 -15.12 11.93
C LEU A 489 -3.71 -14.54 12.45
N ALA A 490 -2.81 -15.40 12.94
CA ALA A 490 -1.52 -15.01 13.47
C ALA A 490 -0.56 -14.38 12.43
N MET A 491 -0.82 -14.59 11.14
CA MET A 491 0.04 -14.07 10.05
C MET A 491 -0.15 -12.57 9.77
N LEU A 492 -1.26 -11.93 10.18
CA LEU A 492 -1.52 -10.53 9.82
C LEU A 492 -0.38 -9.56 10.22
N PRO A 493 0.18 -9.61 11.43
CA PRO A 493 1.31 -8.73 11.78
C PRO A 493 2.54 -8.94 10.88
N GLU A 494 2.84 -10.17 10.52
CA GLU A 494 3.96 -10.52 9.63
C GLU A 494 3.71 -10.00 8.20
N GLU A 495 2.48 -10.13 7.69
CA GLU A 495 2.14 -9.62 6.35
C GLU A 495 2.17 -8.08 6.31
N ILE A 496 1.80 -7.39 7.39
CA ILE A 496 1.93 -5.93 7.51
C ILE A 496 3.42 -5.53 7.53
N HIS A 497 4.24 -6.21 8.34
CA HIS A 497 5.70 -6.00 8.37
C HIS A 497 6.31 -6.15 6.97
N LEU A 498 6.03 -7.25 6.29
CA LEU A 498 6.57 -7.53 4.96
C LEU A 498 6.03 -6.55 3.89
N ALA A 499 4.74 -6.16 3.97
CA ALA A 499 4.15 -5.20 3.05
C ALA A 499 4.77 -3.80 3.21
N ALA A 500 5.04 -3.38 4.45
CA ALA A 500 5.71 -2.11 4.74
C ALA A 500 7.18 -2.12 4.28
N ARG A 501 7.91 -3.21 4.57
CA ARG A 501 9.32 -3.36 4.19
C ARG A 501 9.52 -3.34 2.67
N ASP A 502 8.66 -4.05 1.93
CA ASP A 502 8.81 -4.29 0.50
C ASP A 502 8.00 -3.28 -0.34
N TYR A 503 7.27 -2.35 0.29
CA TYR A 503 6.30 -1.43 -0.34
C TYR A 503 5.29 -2.16 -1.24
N ASP A 504 4.85 -3.36 -0.80
CA ASP A 504 3.91 -4.21 -1.52
C ASP A 504 2.57 -4.35 -0.77
N PRO A 505 1.66 -3.37 -0.87
CA PRO A 505 0.36 -3.44 -0.21
C PRO A 505 -0.53 -4.56 -0.75
N SER A 506 -0.22 -5.14 -1.93
CA SER A 506 -0.95 -6.28 -2.49
C SER A 506 -0.84 -7.56 -1.65
N ARG A 507 0.13 -7.62 -0.73
CA ARG A 507 0.22 -8.71 0.25
C ARG A 507 -1.04 -8.83 1.09
N ILE A 508 -1.66 -7.69 1.43
CA ILE A 508 -2.91 -7.67 2.21
C ILE A 508 -4.07 -8.30 1.41
N ASN A 509 -4.16 -8.05 0.09
CA ASN A 509 -5.18 -8.71 -0.75
C ASN A 509 -5.02 -10.24 -0.73
N ARG A 510 -3.78 -10.73 -0.90
CA ARG A 510 -3.48 -12.17 -0.85
C ARG A 510 -3.82 -12.76 0.53
N TYR A 511 -3.47 -12.03 1.58
CA TYR A 511 -3.74 -12.43 2.96
C TYR A 511 -5.24 -12.59 3.24
N VAL A 512 -6.06 -11.56 2.93
CA VAL A 512 -7.51 -11.62 3.19
C VAL A 512 -8.20 -12.68 2.34
N THR A 513 -7.73 -12.90 1.11
CA THR A 513 -8.24 -13.94 0.21
C THR A 513 -7.97 -15.34 0.77
N GLU A 514 -6.75 -15.60 1.24
CA GLU A 514 -6.41 -16.88 1.88
C GLU A 514 -7.15 -17.06 3.21
N LEU A 515 -7.29 -16.00 4.01
CA LEU A 515 -8.07 -16.04 5.25
C LEU A 515 -9.53 -16.42 4.98
N ALA A 516 -10.15 -15.81 3.99
CA ALA A 516 -11.51 -16.16 3.56
C ALA A 516 -11.60 -17.61 3.08
N ALA A 517 -10.62 -18.09 2.30
CA ALA A 517 -10.58 -19.47 1.83
C ALA A 517 -10.46 -20.47 2.99
N ARG A 518 -9.61 -20.19 3.99
CA ARG A 518 -9.48 -21.03 5.19
C ARG A 518 -10.74 -21.01 6.03
N PHE A 519 -11.39 -19.85 6.17
CA PHE A 519 -12.67 -19.76 6.84
C PHE A 519 -13.75 -20.60 6.14
N HIS A 520 -13.88 -20.54 4.82
CA HIS A 520 -14.86 -21.34 4.10
C HIS A 520 -14.61 -22.84 4.25
N ARG A 521 -13.33 -23.29 4.26
CA ARG A 521 -12.98 -24.69 4.53
C ARG A 521 -13.38 -25.10 5.96
N PHE A 522 -13.05 -24.27 6.95
CA PHE A 522 -13.45 -24.48 8.35
C PHE A 522 -14.98 -24.58 8.48
N TYR A 523 -15.71 -23.62 7.94
CA TYR A 523 -17.17 -23.57 8.03
C TYR A 523 -17.87 -24.77 7.40
N ASN A 524 -17.33 -25.30 6.29
CA ASN A 524 -17.88 -26.43 5.59
C ASN A 524 -17.62 -27.78 6.30
N VAL A 525 -16.51 -27.90 7.03
CA VAL A 525 -16.10 -29.14 7.68
C VAL A 525 -16.51 -29.17 9.16
N CYS A 526 -16.35 -28.04 9.86
CA CYS A 526 -16.55 -27.95 11.31
C CYS A 526 -17.94 -27.39 11.60
N ARG A 527 -18.91 -28.27 11.88
CA ARG A 527 -20.28 -27.85 12.25
C ARG A 527 -20.24 -27.03 13.54
N ILE A 528 -20.88 -25.87 13.56
CA ILE A 528 -20.92 -24.97 14.72
C ILE A 528 -22.23 -25.15 15.48
N LYS A 529 -23.37 -25.03 14.80
CA LYS A 529 -24.70 -25.02 15.40
C LYS A 529 -25.01 -26.29 16.21
N ASP A 530 -24.63 -27.45 15.67
CA ASP A 530 -24.97 -28.76 16.23
C ASP A 530 -23.80 -29.41 16.99
N ALA A 531 -22.75 -28.64 17.32
CA ALA A 531 -21.61 -29.13 18.09
C ALA A 531 -21.94 -29.17 19.59
N GLU A 532 -21.16 -29.98 20.35
CA GLU A 532 -21.16 -29.95 21.80
C GLU A 532 -20.93 -28.52 22.31
N PRO A 533 -21.59 -28.07 23.40
CA PRO A 533 -21.59 -26.68 23.83
C PRO A 533 -20.20 -26.04 23.91
N LEU A 534 -19.22 -26.70 24.54
CA LEU A 534 -17.86 -26.16 24.67
C LEU A 534 -17.14 -26.05 23.32
N VAL A 535 -17.32 -27.04 22.43
CA VAL A 535 -16.74 -27.01 21.08
C VAL A 535 -17.42 -25.93 20.23
N ARG A 536 -18.75 -25.80 20.34
CA ARG A 536 -19.53 -24.75 19.68
C ARG A 536 -19.01 -23.36 20.08
N ASP A 537 -18.83 -23.14 21.37
CA ASP A 537 -18.39 -21.87 21.93
C ASP A 537 -16.96 -21.54 21.49
N ALA A 538 -16.06 -22.52 21.44
CA ALA A 538 -14.72 -22.36 20.87
C ALA A 538 -14.75 -21.99 19.38
N ARG A 539 -15.61 -22.65 18.60
CA ARG A 539 -15.80 -22.35 17.15
C ARG A 539 -16.43 -21.00 16.89
N LEU A 540 -17.37 -20.57 17.76
CA LEU A 540 -17.94 -19.22 17.68
C LEU A 540 -16.87 -18.16 17.92
N LYS A 541 -15.97 -18.37 18.90
CA LYS A 541 -14.85 -17.48 19.16
C LYS A 541 -13.89 -17.41 17.97
N LEU A 542 -13.57 -18.54 17.37
CA LEU A 542 -12.72 -18.59 16.18
C LEU A 542 -13.37 -17.86 14.98
N ALA A 543 -14.67 -18.03 14.78
CA ALA A 543 -15.41 -17.33 13.74
C ALA A 543 -15.40 -15.80 13.97
N ASP A 544 -15.66 -15.34 15.19
CA ASP A 544 -15.62 -13.91 15.53
C ASP A 544 -14.22 -13.31 15.38
N ALA A 545 -13.18 -14.00 15.84
CA ALA A 545 -11.80 -13.58 15.61
C ALA A 545 -11.50 -13.46 14.11
N THR A 546 -12.02 -14.38 13.28
CA THR A 546 -11.87 -14.31 11.82
C THR A 546 -12.60 -13.10 11.22
N ARG A 547 -13.83 -12.81 11.70
CA ARG A 547 -14.59 -11.62 11.30
C ARG A 547 -13.77 -10.33 11.55
N CYS A 548 -13.26 -10.17 12.76
CA CYS A 548 -12.46 -9.02 13.15
C CYS A 548 -11.21 -8.86 12.24
N VAL A 549 -10.51 -9.94 11.98
CA VAL A 549 -9.28 -9.88 11.17
C VAL A 549 -9.57 -9.63 9.68
N LEU A 550 -10.67 -10.16 9.13
CA LEU A 550 -11.14 -9.84 7.78
C LEU A 550 -11.50 -8.35 7.65
N GLU A 551 -12.24 -7.81 8.63
CA GLU A 551 -12.61 -6.39 8.69
C GLU A 551 -11.38 -5.49 8.71
N ILE A 552 -10.37 -5.80 9.54
CA ILE A 552 -9.10 -5.09 9.61
C ILE A 552 -8.37 -5.14 8.25
N GLY A 553 -8.21 -6.32 7.68
CA GLY A 553 -7.48 -6.50 6.42
C GLY A 553 -8.16 -5.78 5.24
N LEU A 554 -9.48 -5.86 5.13
CA LEU A 554 -10.26 -5.11 4.15
C LEU A 554 -10.13 -3.60 4.37
N GLY A 555 -10.19 -3.14 5.64
CA GLY A 555 -10.03 -1.74 6.00
C GLY A 555 -8.67 -1.16 5.60
N ILE A 556 -7.56 -1.92 5.73
CA ILE A 556 -6.22 -1.49 5.33
C ILE A 556 -6.19 -1.13 3.82
N ILE A 557 -6.87 -1.88 2.98
CA ILE A 557 -6.94 -1.62 1.54
C ILE A 557 -8.13 -0.75 1.14
N GLY A 558 -8.87 -0.20 2.11
CA GLY A 558 -10.01 0.70 1.92
C GLY A 558 -11.23 0.04 1.25
N VAL A 559 -11.40 -1.27 1.44
CA VAL A 559 -12.56 -2.07 1.01
C VAL A 559 -13.50 -2.27 2.18
N THR A 560 -14.80 -2.21 1.95
CA THR A 560 -15.79 -2.42 3.02
C THR A 560 -15.90 -3.90 3.43
N ALA A 561 -16.27 -4.13 4.68
CA ALA A 561 -16.61 -5.43 5.23
C ALA A 561 -18.12 -5.47 5.53
N PRO A 562 -18.99 -5.80 4.55
CA PRO A 562 -20.44 -5.78 4.73
C PRO A 562 -20.89 -6.87 5.71
N GLU A 563 -21.86 -6.56 6.54
CA GLU A 563 -22.46 -7.54 7.46
C GLU A 563 -23.49 -8.44 6.76
N LYS A 564 -24.03 -7.99 5.63
CA LYS A 564 -25.04 -8.71 4.82
C LYS A 564 -24.73 -8.54 3.33
N MET A 565 -24.89 -9.61 2.59
CA MET A 565 -24.79 -9.66 1.12
C MET A 565 -25.91 -10.51 0.53
#